data_73f35aa487cd15470043f33f26b8fbf1
#
_entry.id   73f35aa487cd15470043f33f26b8fbf1
#
_cell.length_a   1.000
_cell.length_b   1.000
_cell.length_c   1.000
_cell.angle_alpha   90.00
_cell.angle_beta   90.00
_cell.angle_gamma   90.00
#
_symmetry.space_group_name_H-M   'P 1'
#
loop_
_entity.id
_entity.type
_entity.pdbx_description
1 polymer ?
#
loop_
_entity_poly.entity_id
_entity_poly.type
_entity_poly.pdbx_seq_one_letter_code
_entity_poly.pdbx_strand_id
1 'polypeptide(L)'
;MKRDSEELVKTCHACQVLGDAIHTHPNVLQDMTTPWPFHTWGLDLIWSINLPSNGYIWILVATEYFTKWVEAITLKKATGVAVANFIREHIITRFGIPRILISDNGTPFINKDMKGLTEAYHIKHGRSTPYYPQGNG
;
A
#
# COMPACT_ATOMS: atom_id res chain seq x y z
N MET A 1 -12.40 -32.73 -2.61
CA MET A 1 -11.74 -31.72 -1.77
C MET A 1 -12.56 -30.43 -1.63
N LYS A 2 -13.00 -29.76 -2.68
CA LYS A 2 -13.83 -28.53 -2.55
C LYS A 2 -15.18 -28.79 -1.83
N ARG A 3 -15.86 -29.92 -2.08
CA ARG A 3 -17.12 -30.25 -1.42
C ARG A 3 -17.00 -30.48 0.08
N ASP A 4 -15.92 -31.10 0.54
CA ASP A 4 -15.69 -31.39 1.97
C ASP A 4 -15.41 -30.14 2.78
N SER A 5 -14.69 -29.18 2.22
CA SER A 5 -14.43 -27.88 2.87
C SER A 5 -15.67 -26.98 2.91
N GLU A 6 -16.52 -27.00 1.89
CA GLU A 6 -17.81 -26.29 1.88
C GLU A 6 -18.80 -26.85 2.91
N GLU A 7 -18.84 -28.17 3.07
CA GLU A 7 -19.67 -28.83 4.04
C GLU A 7 -19.20 -28.62 5.47
N LEU A 8 -17.89 -28.63 5.71
CA LEU A 8 -17.27 -28.31 7.00
C LEU A 8 -17.56 -26.87 7.43
N VAL A 9 -17.49 -25.92 6.52
CA VAL A 9 -17.80 -24.50 6.82
C VAL A 9 -19.28 -24.32 7.18
N LYS A 10 -20.17 -25.02 6.52
CA LYS A 10 -21.64 -24.98 6.81
C LYS A 10 -22.00 -25.54 8.18
N THR A 11 -21.22 -26.48 8.70
CA THR A 11 -21.48 -27.16 9.98
C THR A 11 -20.65 -26.61 11.15
N CYS A 12 -19.63 -25.81 10.88
CA CYS A 12 -18.75 -25.22 11.90
C CYS A 12 -19.42 -24.00 12.53
N HIS A 13 -19.80 -24.09 13.82
CA HIS A 13 -20.42 -22.99 14.57
C HIS A 13 -19.56 -21.71 14.58
N ALA A 14 -18.23 -21.83 14.75
CA ALA A 14 -17.30 -20.70 14.71
C ALA A 14 -17.25 -20.02 13.33
N CYS A 15 -17.31 -20.82 12.23
CA CYS A 15 -17.35 -20.29 10.88
C CYS A 15 -18.67 -19.56 10.58
N GLN A 16 -19.79 -20.04 11.15
CA GLN A 16 -21.09 -19.40 10.95
C GLN A 16 -21.19 -18.09 11.72
N VAL A 17 -20.70 -18.01 12.95
CA VAL A 17 -20.68 -16.77 13.75
C VAL A 17 -19.75 -15.71 13.13
N LEU A 18 -18.60 -16.11 12.60
CA LEU A 18 -17.69 -15.22 11.88
C LEU A 18 -18.22 -14.85 10.48
N GLY A 19 -18.95 -15.76 9.82
CA GLY A 19 -19.56 -15.52 8.51
C GLY A 19 -20.63 -14.43 8.54
N ASP A 20 -21.43 -14.38 9.60
CA ASP A 20 -22.45 -13.33 9.78
C ASP A 20 -21.85 -11.95 10.07
N ALA A 21 -20.61 -11.89 10.58
CA ALA A 21 -19.92 -10.64 10.83
C ALA A 21 -19.32 -9.99 9.55
N ILE A 22 -19.28 -10.73 8.42
CA ILE A 22 -18.70 -10.26 7.16
C ILE A 22 -19.80 -10.09 6.09
N HIS A 23 -20.97 -9.60 6.46
CA HIS A 23 -21.95 -9.08 5.51
C HIS A 23 -21.61 -7.64 5.09
N THR A 24 -20.44 -7.46 4.50
CA THR A 24 -20.26 -6.34 3.58
C THR A 24 -20.86 -6.77 2.24
N HIS A 25 -21.79 -5.99 1.72
CA HIS A 25 -22.22 -6.11 0.33
C HIS A 25 -20.98 -6.26 -0.54
N PRO A 26 -20.98 -7.16 -1.54
CA PRO A 26 -19.93 -7.19 -2.52
C PRO A 26 -19.93 -5.84 -3.22
N ASN A 27 -19.18 -4.89 -2.69
CA ASN A 27 -18.82 -3.72 -3.43
C ASN A 27 -18.08 -4.21 -4.66
N VAL A 28 -18.60 -3.85 -5.82
CA VAL A 28 -17.94 -4.12 -7.10
C VAL A 28 -16.48 -3.70 -6.91
N LEU A 29 -15.58 -4.69 -6.97
CA LEU A 29 -14.16 -4.48 -6.98
C LEU A 29 -13.87 -3.53 -8.13
N GLN A 30 -13.74 -2.24 -7.85
CA GLN A 30 -13.22 -1.32 -8.84
C GLN A 30 -11.75 -1.67 -9.00
N ASP A 31 -11.45 -2.43 -10.04
CA ASP A 31 -10.08 -2.62 -10.47
C ASP A 31 -9.46 -1.24 -10.63
N MET A 32 -8.42 -0.97 -9.85
CA MET A 32 -7.64 0.25 -10.01
C MET A 32 -6.87 0.13 -11.33
N THR A 33 -7.56 0.37 -12.43
CA THR A 33 -6.96 0.38 -13.75
C THR A 33 -6.12 1.63 -13.91
N THR A 34 -4.82 1.45 -14.03
CA THR A 34 -3.91 2.52 -14.39
C THR A 34 -3.78 2.56 -15.91
N PRO A 35 -3.87 3.76 -16.53
CA PRO A 35 -3.95 3.87 -17.99
C PRO A 35 -2.64 3.53 -18.73
N TRP A 36 -1.49 3.68 -18.10
CA TRP A 36 -0.17 3.37 -18.65
C TRP A 36 0.87 3.10 -17.54
N PRO A 37 2.05 2.51 -17.89
CA PRO A 37 3.12 2.26 -16.93
C PRO A 37 3.61 3.52 -16.22
N PHE A 38 3.95 3.37 -14.95
CA PHE A 38 4.51 4.40 -14.06
C PHE A 38 3.58 5.58 -13.74
N HIS A 39 2.29 5.45 -14.08
CA HIS A 39 1.27 6.44 -13.76
C HIS A 39 0.94 6.49 -12.27
N THR A 40 0.78 5.33 -11.65
CA THR A 40 0.31 5.20 -10.27
C THR A 40 1.21 4.27 -9.46
N TRP A 41 1.66 4.76 -8.32
CA TRP A 41 2.45 4.00 -7.37
C TRP A 41 1.74 3.90 -6.02
N GLY A 42 1.71 2.71 -5.43
CA GLY A 42 1.28 2.48 -4.06
C GLY A 42 2.48 2.47 -3.12
N LEU A 43 2.39 3.18 -2.01
CA LEU A 43 3.41 3.23 -0.96
C LEU A 43 2.91 2.48 0.27
N ASP A 44 3.75 1.64 0.82
CA ASP A 44 3.48 0.90 2.04
C ASP A 44 4.70 0.86 2.96
N LEU A 45 4.45 0.77 4.25
CA LEU A 45 5.49 0.74 5.26
C LEU A 45 5.33 -0.49 6.13
N ILE A 46 6.27 -1.41 6.01
CA ILE A 46 6.30 -2.65 6.77
C ILE A 46 7.14 -2.42 8.01
N TRP A 47 6.52 -2.64 9.17
CA TRP A 47 7.17 -2.51 10.47
C TRP A 47 7.55 -3.86 11.04
N SER A 48 8.69 -3.82 11.76
CA SER A 48 9.18 -4.91 12.59
C SER A 48 9.70 -6.11 11.84
N ILE A 49 10.88 -5.93 11.27
CA ILE A 49 11.76 -7.09 11.06
C ILE A 49 12.14 -7.59 12.46
N ASN A 50 11.74 -8.81 12.81
CA ASN A 50 11.95 -9.41 14.14
C ASN A 50 13.42 -9.50 14.59
N LEU A 51 14.35 -9.24 13.71
CA LEU A 51 15.79 -9.15 13.97
C LEU A 51 16.34 -7.88 13.30
N PRO A 52 16.38 -6.75 14.03
CA PRO A 52 16.94 -5.53 13.49
C PRO A 52 18.41 -5.74 13.09
N SER A 53 18.70 -5.67 11.81
CA SER A 53 20.08 -5.66 11.33
C SER A 53 20.59 -4.22 11.32
N ASN A 54 21.62 -3.92 12.10
CA ASN A 54 22.22 -2.58 12.20
C ASN A 54 21.26 -1.44 12.52
N GLY A 55 20.15 -1.70 13.25
CA GLY A 55 19.14 -0.71 13.61
C GLY A 55 18.10 -0.39 12.52
N TYR A 56 18.11 -1.11 11.40
CA TYR A 56 17.07 -1.01 10.38
C TYR A 56 15.87 -1.87 10.79
N ILE A 57 14.73 -1.22 11.02
CA ILE A 57 13.51 -1.85 11.53
C ILE A 57 12.30 -1.67 10.62
N TRP A 58 12.40 -0.83 9.60
CA TRP A 58 11.32 -0.52 8.66
C TRP A 58 11.71 -0.91 7.23
N ILE A 59 10.74 -1.35 6.46
CA ILE A 59 10.88 -1.49 5.00
C ILE A 59 9.85 -0.57 4.36
N LEU A 60 10.31 0.40 3.58
CA LEU A 60 9.45 1.22 2.75
C LEU A 60 9.37 0.58 1.36
N VAL A 61 8.17 0.31 0.91
CA VAL A 61 7.88 -0.37 -0.35
C VAL A 61 7.06 0.54 -1.25
N ALA A 62 7.42 0.60 -2.51
CA ALA A 62 6.61 1.22 -3.56
C ALA A 62 6.29 0.20 -4.64
N THR A 63 5.02 0.02 -4.95
CA THR A 63 4.55 -0.88 -6.01
C THR A 63 3.96 -0.07 -7.14
N GLU A 64 4.45 -0.27 -8.34
CA GLU A 64 3.90 0.31 -9.56
C GLU A 64 2.70 -0.53 -10.02
N TYR A 65 1.56 0.10 -10.19
CA TYR A 65 0.29 -0.62 -10.32
C TYR A 65 0.08 -1.27 -11.70
N PHE A 66 0.66 -0.73 -12.75
CA PHE A 66 0.51 -1.28 -14.09
C PHE A 66 1.41 -2.50 -14.30
N THR A 67 2.70 -2.35 -14.08
CA THR A 67 3.71 -3.40 -14.30
C THR A 67 3.89 -4.34 -13.12
N LYS A 68 3.41 -3.95 -11.93
CA LYS A 68 3.67 -4.62 -10.64
C LYS A 68 5.13 -4.58 -10.21
N TRP A 69 5.92 -3.68 -10.79
CA TRP A 69 7.29 -3.43 -10.35
C TRP A 69 7.34 -2.94 -8.91
N VAL A 70 8.32 -3.37 -8.18
CA VAL A 70 8.50 -3.04 -6.76
C VAL A 70 9.87 -2.42 -6.53
N GLU A 71 9.88 -1.26 -5.87
CA GLU A 71 11.05 -0.65 -5.27
C GLU A 71 10.94 -0.75 -3.75
N ALA A 72 12.04 -1.08 -3.05
CA ALA A 72 12.04 -1.17 -1.60
C ALA A 72 13.36 -0.73 -1.01
N ILE A 73 13.30 -0.08 0.14
CA ILE A 73 14.47 0.27 0.95
C ILE A 73 14.22 -0.04 2.41
N THR A 74 15.30 -0.25 3.14
CA THR A 74 15.24 -0.36 4.60
C THR A 74 15.48 0.99 5.26
N LEU A 75 14.77 1.27 6.35
CA LEU A 75 14.87 2.52 7.09
C LEU A 75 15.10 2.24 8.58
N LYS A 76 15.93 3.07 9.21
CA LYS A 76 16.08 3.10 10.67
C LYS A 76 14.92 3.83 11.35
N LYS A 77 14.42 4.88 10.69
CA LYS A 77 13.28 5.69 11.15
C LYS A 77 12.33 5.96 9.99
N ALA A 78 11.06 5.75 10.22
CA ALA A 78 10.00 6.07 9.26
C ALA A 78 9.60 7.54 9.39
N THR A 79 10.31 8.43 8.73
CA THR A 79 10.05 9.88 8.74
C THR A 79 9.54 10.35 7.39
N GLY A 80 8.81 11.48 7.37
CA GLY A 80 8.35 12.10 6.12
C GLY A 80 9.50 12.47 5.19
N VAL A 81 10.62 12.93 5.74
CA VAL A 81 11.84 13.24 4.96
C VAL A 81 12.39 11.99 4.27
N ALA A 82 12.47 10.87 4.99
CA ALA A 82 12.95 9.60 4.42
C ALA A 82 12.05 9.10 3.30
N VAL A 83 10.74 9.20 3.47
CA VAL A 83 9.76 8.83 2.43
C VAL A 83 9.87 9.76 1.22
N ALA A 84 9.95 11.07 1.42
CA ALA A 84 10.11 12.04 0.34
C ALA A 84 11.40 11.81 -0.47
N ASN A 85 12.52 11.54 0.21
CA ASN A 85 13.79 11.22 -0.44
C ASN A 85 13.71 9.92 -1.25
N PHE A 86 13.08 8.89 -0.68
CA PHE A 86 12.85 7.64 -1.41
C PHE A 86 12.07 7.86 -2.70
N ILE A 87 11.00 8.65 -2.67
CA ILE A 87 10.22 8.95 -3.88
C ILE A 87 11.06 9.68 -4.91
N ARG A 88 11.87 10.66 -4.51
CA ARG A 88 12.77 11.37 -5.44
C ARG A 88 13.80 10.45 -6.07
N GLU A 89 14.50 9.67 -5.25
CA GLU A 89 15.66 8.88 -5.68
C GLU A 89 15.26 7.60 -6.41
N HIS A 90 14.24 6.90 -5.93
CA HIS A 90 13.87 5.58 -6.45
C HIS A 90 12.71 5.60 -7.45
N ILE A 91 11.84 6.60 -7.40
CA ILE A 91 10.72 6.70 -8.33
C ILE A 91 10.97 7.79 -9.38
N ILE A 92 11.05 9.03 -8.96
CA ILE A 92 11.11 10.17 -9.91
C ILE A 92 12.36 10.11 -10.79
N THR A 93 13.52 9.88 -10.19
CA THR A 93 14.80 9.86 -10.91
C THR A 93 14.90 8.69 -11.90
N ARG A 94 14.29 7.56 -11.56
CA ARG A 94 14.41 6.32 -12.35
C ARG A 94 13.28 6.12 -13.36
N PHE A 95 12.06 6.50 -13.03
CA PHE A 95 10.86 6.21 -13.81
C PHE A 95 10.09 7.44 -14.26
N GLY A 96 10.48 8.62 -13.80
CA GLY A 96 9.77 9.87 -14.06
C GLY A 96 8.74 10.22 -12.98
N ILE A 97 8.11 11.37 -13.14
CA ILE A 97 7.15 11.89 -12.17
C ILE A 97 5.83 11.13 -12.29
N PRO A 98 5.39 10.43 -11.25
CA PRO A 98 4.09 9.75 -11.27
C PRO A 98 2.95 10.78 -11.24
N ARG A 99 1.79 10.40 -11.75
CA ARG A 99 0.57 11.21 -11.64
C ARG A 99 -0.10 11.04 -10.29
N ILE A 100 -0.06 9.82 -9.75
CA ILE A 100 -0.75 9.46 -8.52
C ILE A 100 0.18 8.65 -7.62
N LEU A 101 0.25 9.05 -6.35
CA LEU A 101 0.80 8.24 -5.26
C LEU A 101 -0.35 7.87 -4.32
N ILE A 102 -0.41 6.61 -3.92
CA ILE A 102 -1.40 6.10 -2.97
C ILE A 102 -0.68 5.57 -1.74
N SER A 103 -1.12 5.97 -0.57
CA SER A 103 -0.59 5.48 0.72
C SER A 103 -1.72 5.33 1.73
N ASP A 104 -1.43 4.70 2.86
CA ASP A 104 -2.32 4.75 4.01
C ASP A 104 -2.29 6.15 4.68
N ASN A 105 -3.01 6.29 5.80
CA ASN A 105 -3.06 7.53 6.59
C ASN A 105 -1.96 7.62 7.64
N GLY A 106 -0.90 6.82 7.53
CA GLY A 106 0.22 6.82 8.47
C GLY A 106 0.99 8.14 8.47
N THR A 107 1.50 8.52 9.64
CA THR A 107 2.24 9.78 9.85
C THR A 107 3.42 9.98 8.87
N PRO A 108 4.19 8.93 8.49
CA PRO A 108 5.26 9.08 7.51
C PRO A 108 4.80 9.51 6.11
N PHE A 109 3.52 9.28 5.78
CA PHE A 109 2.94 9.66 4.49
C PHE A 109 2.12 10.95 4.55
N ILE A 110 1.64 11.35 5.74
CA ILE A 110 0.80 12.52 5.93
C ILE A 110 1.54 13.55 6.79
N ASN A 111 2.35 14.35 6.13
CA ASN A 111 3.14 15.38 6.77
C ASN A 111 3.52 16.48 5.77
N LYS A 112 4.19 17.52 6.27
CA LYS A 112 4.63 18.67 5.46
C LYS A 112 5.61 18.30 4.34
N ASP A 113 6.46 17.30 4.55
CA ASP A 113 7.48 16.87 3.59
C ASP A 113 6.84 16.21 2.38
N MET A 114 5.87 15.31 2.61
CA MET A 114 5.07 14.69 1.57
C MET A 114 4.21 15.71 0.83
N LYS A 115 3.60 16.62 1.56
CA LYS A 115 2.80 17.70 0.96
C LYS A 115 3.68 18.59 0.06
N GLY A 116 4.84 19.01 0.55
CA GLY A 116 5.79 19.81 -0.24
C GLY A 116 6.26 19.09 -1.50
N LEU A 117 6.56 17.79 -1.41
CA LEU A 117 6.95 16.98 -2.56
C LEU A 117 5.82 16.89 -3.61
N THR A 118 4.63 16.52 -3.18
CA THR A 118 3.49 16.31 -4.09
C THR A 118 3.05 17.62 -4.74
N GLU A 119 3.10 18.73 -4.04
CA GLU A 119 2.83 20.06 -4.60
C GLU A 119 3.91 20.50 -5.60
N ALA A 120 5.18 20.30 -5.28
CA ALA A 120 6.30 20.69 -6.15
C ALA A 120 6.29 19.96 -7.50
N TYR A 121 5.92 18.69 -7.51
CA TYR A 121 5.88 17.85 -8.71
C TYR A 121 4.47 17.67 -9.31
N HIS A 122 3.46 18.35 -8.77
CA HIS A 122 2.06 18.22 -9.19
C HIS A 122 1.54 16.77 -9.16
N ILE A 123 1.89 16.03 -8.12
CA ILE A 123 1.47 14.65 -7.91
C ILE A 123 0.19 14.63 -7.08
N LYS A 124 -0.81 13.90 -7.52
CA LYS A 124 -2.01 13.64 -6.71
C LYS A 124 -1.70 12.59 -5.65
N HIS A 125 -1.84 12.94 -4.38
CA HIS A 125 -1.71 12.00 -3.27
C HIS A 125 -3.10 11.46 -2.88
N GLY A 126 -3.36 10.21 -3.22
CA GLY A 126 -4.54 9.45 -2.81
C GLY A 126 -4.28 8.71 -1.50
N ARG A 127 -5.30 8.57 -0.68
CA ARG A 127 -5.25 7.82 0.57
C ARG A 127 -6.06 6.55 0.44
N SER A 128 -5.44 5.40 0.74
CA SER A 128 -6.19 4.17 0.91
C SER A 128 -6.87 4.19 2.28
N THR A 129 -8.14 3.85 2.31
CA THR A 129 -8.87 3.67 3.58
C THR A 129 -8.94 2.18 3.90
N PRO A 130 -9.17 1.79 5.18
CA PRO A 130 -9.40 0.39 5.56
C PRO A 130 -10.54 -0.28 4.79
N TYR A 131 -11.45 0.53 4.22
CA TYR A 131 -12.56 0.08 3.38
C TYR A 131 -12.18 -0.15 1.91
N TYR A 132 -10.93 0.19 1.52
CA TYR A 132 -10.38 -0.04 0.17
C TYR A 132 -9.00 -0.71 0.25
N PRO A 133 -8.94 -1.97 0.72
CA PRO A 133 -7.67 -2.70 0.84
C PRO A 133 -6.99 -2.94 -0.52
N GLN A 134 -7.74 -2.84 -1.61
CA GLN A 134 -7.23 -2.98 -2.98
C GLN A 134 -6.39 -1.78 -3.46
N GLY A 135 -6.51 -0.64 -2.81
CA GLY A 135 -5.66 0.53 -3.10
C GLY A 135 -4.19 0.32 -2.75
N ASN A 136 -3.88 -0.72 -2.00
CA ASN A 136 -2.51 -1.08 -1.59
C ASN A 136 -1.97 -2.38 -2.23
N GLY A 137 -2.61 -2.82 -3.28
CA GLY A 137 -2.12 -3.94 -4.08
C GLY A 137 -2.13 -5.27 -3.40
#